data_d0b03702c82ab7db72badb2678d569fd
#
_entry.id   d0b03702c82ab7db72badb2678d569fd
#
_cell.length_a   1.000
_cell.length_b   1.000
_cell.length_c   1.000
_cell.angle_alpha   90.00
_cell.angle_beta   90.00
_cell.angle_gamma   90.00
#
_symmetry.space_group_name_H-M   'P 1'
#
loop_
_entity.id
_entity.type
_entity.pdbx_description
1 polymer ?
#
loop_
_entity_poly.entity_id
_entity_poly.type
_entity_poly.pdbx_seq_one_letter_code
_entity_poly.pdbx_strand_id
1 'polypeptide(L)'
;MGRIAEIFIAGASDRTSGVQHVMENFDLSDFSGCEIALKANFNSADPPPASTSIETLDALCTAILAEKPGKLTLAERSGMGTTRGVLEERGVIALSMKRGFSAVVLDELDRKGWSEIQSPGLHWSRGFFISGIFTQADRVVQTCCLKTHRFGGHFTMSLKNSVGLVAKRVPGVNYDFMGELHNSPYQRLMIAEINKFYRTDLVIMDATEGFTTGGPDKGKLIHPEVIIAGSDRVAIDAVGVALLRSHGTMHAVTEGRIFEQEQIARAAELGIGVASAADIRLTPLDKAAESVTGRIQVELDADG
;
A
#
# COMPACT_ATOMS: atom_id res chain seq x y z
N MET A 1 -17.02 21.74 2.30
CA MET A 1 -16.83 20.66 3.27
C MET A 1 -15.65 19.82 2.79
N GLY A 2 -14.65 19.57 3.62
CA GLY A 2 -13.53 18.66 3.30
C GLY A 2 -14.06 17.25 3.03
N ARG A 3 -13.32 16.46 2.27
CA ARG A 3 -13.61 15.05 2.03
C ARG A 3 -13.33 14.29 3.33
N ILE A 4 -14.30 13.55 3.87
CA ILE A 4 -14.09 12.65 5.00
C ILE A 4 -13.64 11.29 4.45
N ALA A 5 -12.53 10.77 4.96
CA ALA A 5 -12.06 9.42 4.69
C ALA A 5 -12.61 8.46 5.75
N GLU A 6 -13.43 7.52 5.33
CA GLU A 6 -13.89 6.44 6.21
C GLU A 6 -12.90 5.30 6.21
N ILE A 7 -12.49 4.87 7.41
CA ILE A 7 -11.56 3.78 7.63
C ILE A 7 -12.25 2.73 8.49
N PHE A 8 -12.44 1.55 7.92
CA PHE A 8 -13.03 0.40 8.57
C PHE A 8 -11.94 -0.47 9.20
N ILE A 9 -12.18 -0.93 10.44
CA ILE A 9 -11.24 -1.73 11.21
C ILE A 9 -11.95 -2.98 11.71
N ALA A 10 -11.52 -4.15 11.30
CA ALA A 10 -12.03 -5.44 11.78
C ALA A 10 -10.97 -6.18 12.59
N GLY A 11 -11.39 -6.86 13.64
CA GLY A 11 -10.57 -7.85 14.32
C GLY A 11 -10.19 -8.99 13.38
N ALA A 12 -8.98 -9.48 13.47
CA ALA A 12 -8.43 -10.49 12.56
C ALA A 12 -7.62 -11.55 13.32
N SER A 13 -8.30 -12.34 14.14
CA SER A 13 -7.72 -13.58 14.66
C SER A 13 -7.37 -14.57 13.54
N ASP A 14 -8.02 -14.40 12.39
CA ASP A 14 -7.78 -15.06 11.11
C ASP A 14 -7.87 -14.00 10.00
N ARG A 15 -6.88 -13.96 9.12
CA ARG A 15 -6.76 -12.97 8.04
C ARG A 15 -7.93 -13.02 7.07
N THR A 16 -8.37 -14.22 6.73
CA THR A 16 -9.46 -14.42 5.76
C THR A 16 -10.75 -13.78 6.25
N SER A 17 -11.15 -14.07 7.50
CA SER A 17 -12.36 -13.50 8.09
C SER A 17 -12.25 -11.98 8.27
N GLY A 18 -11.08 -11.47 8.70
CA GLY A 18 -10.86 -10.03 8.83
C GLY A 18 -10.98 -9.29 7.50
N VAL A 19 -10.40 -9.82 6.42
CA VAL A 19 -10.53 -9.24 5.07
C VAL A 19 -11.98 -9.29 4.59
N GLN A 20 -12.69 -10.40 4.77
CA GLN A 20 -14.10 -10.53 4.39
C GLN A 20 -14.95 -9.48 5.12
N HIS A 21 -14.76 -9.33 6.42
CA HIS A 21 -15.53 -8.41 7.24
C HIS A 21 -15.33 -6.94 6.84
N VAL A 22 -14.09 -6.50 6.52
CA VAL A 22 -13.91 -5.12 6.01
C VAL A 22 -14.48 -4.94 4.62
N MET A 23 -14.38 -5.97 3.74
CA MET A 23 -14.86 -5.89 2.35
C MET A 23 -16.38 -5.72 2.26
N GLU A 24 -17.16 -6.21 3.23
CA GLU A 24 -18.63 -6.04 3.30
C GLU A 24 -19.07 -4.58 3.41
N ASN A 25 -18.14 -3.66 3.73
CA ASN A 25 -18.43 -2.22 3.87
C ASN A 25 -18.15 -1.42 2.59
N PHE A 26 -17.78 -2.10 1.51
CA PHE A 26 -17.53 -1.47 0.20
C PHE A 26 -18.51 -2.01 -0.83
N ASP A 27 -19.14 -1.09 -1.57
CA ASP A 27 -19.91 -1.47 -2.75
C ASP A 27 -18.93 -1.71 -3.91
N LEU A 28 -18.73 -2.97 -4.24
CA LEU A 28 -17.87 -3.38 -5.35
C LEU A 28 -18.67 -3.69 -6.64
N SER A 29 -19.94 -3.41 -6.69
CA SER A 29 -20.78 -3.72 -7.86
C SER A 29 -20.28 -3.06 -9.14
N ASP A 30 -19.61 -1.91 -9.03
CA ASP A 30 -19.00 -1.19 -10.14
C ASP A 30 -17.64 -1.79 -10.62
N PHE A 31 -17.20 -2.91 -10.00
CA PHE A 31 -16.05 -3.69 -10.47
C PHE A 31 -16.43 -4.67 -11.57
N SER A 32 -17.73 -4.93 -11.74
CA SER A 32 -18.23 -5.85 -12.74
C SER A 32 -17.83 -5.43 -14.16
N GLY A 33 -17.25 -6.36 -14.91
CA GLY A 33 -16.76 -6.11 -16.28
C GLY A 33 -15.51 -5.25 -16.40
N CYS A 34 -15.00 -4.66 -15.30
CA CYS A 34 -13.85 -3.77 -15.31
C CYS A 34 -12.51 -4.52 -15.44
N GLU A 35 -11.51 -3.84 -16.01
CA GLU A 35 -10.10 -4.21 -15.86
C GLU A 35 -9.56 -3.71 -14.51
N ILE A 36 -9.23 -4.64 -13.61
CA ILE A 36 -8.77 -4.34 -12.26
C ILE A 36 -7.28 -4.63 -12.14
N ALA A 37 -6.51 -3.63 -11.72
CA ALA A 37 -5.12 -3.78 -11.32
C ALA A 37 -5.01 -3.95 -9.81
N LEU A 38 -4.30 -4.99 -9.35
CA LEU A 38 -4.04 -5.26 -7.95
C LEU A 38 -2.56 -5.08 -7.64
N LYS A 39 -2.26 -4.19 -6.70
CA LYS A 39 -0.92 -4.00 -6.14
C LYS A 39 -0.85 -4.62 -4.75
N ALA A 40 -0.09 -5.68 -4.62
CA ALA A 40 0.25 -6.27 -3.32
C ALA A 40 1.60 -5.72 -2.81
N ASN A 41 2.13 -6.24 -1.72
CA ASN A 41 3.45 -5.89 -1.20
C ASN A 41 4.34 -7.14 -1.19
N PHE A 42 5.09 -7.34 -2.26
CA PHE A 42 6.08 -8.43 -2.41
C PHE A 42 7.46 -7.84 -2.71
N ASN A 43 7.98 -7.04 -1.74
CA ASN A 43 9.31 -6.44 -1.86
C ASN A 43 10.44 -7.48 -1.78
N SER A 44 10.20 -8.57 -1.08
CA SER A 44 11.09 -9.72 -0.88
C SER A 44 10.29 -11.01 -0.72
N ALA A 45 10.98 -12.14 -0.62
CA ALA A 45 10.38 -13.44 -0.30
C ALA A 45 10.15 -13.67 1.21
N ASP A 46 10.54 -12.72 2.06
CA ASP A 46 10.32 -12.82 3.51
C ASP A 46 8.83 -12.92 3.85
N PRO A 47 8.46 -13.65 4.94
CA PRO A 47 7.07 -13.84 5.35
C PRO A 47 6.43 -12.53 5.85
N PRO A 48 5.09 -12.51 6.09
CA PRO A 48 4.44 -11.37 6.73
C PRO A 48 5.13 -10.97 8.04
N PRO A 49 5.14 -9.69 8.40
CA PRO A 49 4.60 -8.53 7.70
C PRO A 49 5.59 -7.94 6.66
N ALA A 50 6.70 -8.63 6.37
CA ALA A 50 7.64 -8.18 5.34
C ALA A 50 7.00 -8.18 3.94
N SER A 51 6.18 -9.17 3.64
CA SER A 51 5.39 -9.30 2.41
C SER A 51 3.93 -9.57 2.73
N THR A 52 3.04 -9.32 1.77
CA THR A 52 1.62 -9.64 1.87
C THR A 52 1.42 -11.13 2.18
N SER A 53 0.55 -11.44 3.14
CA SER A 53 0.11 -12.81 3.41
C SER A 53 -0.64 -13.37 2.19
N ILE A 54 -0.38 -14.64 1.88
CA ILE A 54 -1.10 -15.34 0.81
C ILE A 54 -2.60 -15.51 1.18
N GLU A 55 -2.91 -15.61 2.47
CA GLU A 55 -4.29 -15.70 2.98
C GLU A 55 -5.04 -14.38 2.76
N THR A 56 -4.41 -13.24 3.11
CA THR A 56 -4.94 -11.90 2.84
C THR A 56 -5.15 -11.70 1.34
N LEU A 57 -4.18 -12.09 0.51
CA LEU A 57 -4.28 -11.98 -0.94
C LEU A 57 -5.40 -12.88 -1.50
N ASP A 58 -5.51 -14.13 -1.04
CA ASP A 58 -6.54 -15.07 -1.49
C ASP A 58 -7.94 -14.59 -1.14
N ALA A 59 -8.16 -14.10 0.08
CA ALA A 59 -9.43 -13.54 0.50
C ALA A 59 -9.83 -12.31 -0.34
N LEU A 60 -8.90 -11.38 -0.55
CA LEU A 60 -9.11 -10.19 -1.37
C LEU A 60 -9.42 -10.53 -2.82
N CYS A 61 -8.62 -11.41 -3.45
CA CYS A 61 -8.87 -11.84 -4.83
C CYS A 61 -10.21 -12.56 -4.95
N THR A 62 -10.61 -13.36 -3.96
CA THR A 62 -11.89 -14.07 -3.95
C THR A 62 -13.06 -13.08 -3.92
N ALA A 63 -13.00 -12.04 -3.08
CA ALA A 63 -14.03 -11.00 -3.01
C ALA A 63 -14.13 -10.22 -4.34
N ILE A 64 -13.00 -9.81 -4.92
CA ILE A 64 -12.99 -9.10 -6.20
C ILE A 64 -13.53 -9.96 -7.34
N LEU A 65 -13.13 -11.23 -7.42
CA LEU A 65 -13.57 -12.14 -8.49
C LEU A 65 -15.07 -12.51 -8.39
N ALA A 66 -15.67 -12.42 -7.20
CA ALA A 66 -17.12 -12.61 -7.03
C ALA A 66 -17.94 -11.57 -7.81
N GLU A 67 -17.40 -10.36 -8.00
CA GLU A 67 -18.01 -9.27 -8.79
C GLU A 67 -17.89 -9.46 -10.31
N LYS A 68 -17.27 -10.55 -10.76
CA LYS A 68 -17.09 -10.88 -12.17
C LYS A 68 -16.41 -9.76 -12.98
N PRO A 69 -15.23 -9.30 -12.58
CA PRO A 69 -14.48 -8.31 -13.36
C PRO A 69 -14.17 -8.86 -14.76
N GLY A 70 -13.99 -7.96 -15.74
CA GLY A 70 -13.52 -8.33 -17.07
C GLY A 70 -12.12 -8.96 -17.02
N LYS A 71 -11.27 -8.42 -16.11
CA LYS A 71 -9.93 -8.97 -15.84
C LYS A 71 -9.45 -8.54 -14.46
N LEU A 72 -8.80 -9.45 -13.73
CA LEU A 72 -8.02 -9.12 -12.53
C LEU A 72 -6.53 -9.37 -12.82
N THR A 73 -5.69 -8.35 -12.66
CA THR A 73 -4.24 -8.43 -12.89
C THR A 73 -3.50 -8.01 -11.64
N LEU A 74 -2.88 -8.95 -10.94
CA LEU A 74 -1.85 -8.62 -9.95
C LEU A 74 -0.55 -8.32 -10.71
N ALA A 75 0.01 -7.14 -10.49
CA ALA A 75 1.29 -6.77 -11.10
C ALA A 75 2.26 -6.26 -10.04
N GLU A 76 3.49 -6.77 -10.06
CA GLU A 76 4.46 -6.55 -8.99
C GLU A 76 5.87 -6.35 -9.50
N ARG A 77 6.65 -5.57 -8.73
CA ARG A 77 8.09 -5.44 -8.85
C ARG A 77 8.74 -5.44 -7.46
N SER A 78 9.53 -6.45 -7.19
CA SER A 78 10.25 -6.62 -5.92
C SER A 78 11.47 -5.69 -5.85
N GLY A 79 11.77 -5.19 -4.67
CA GLY A 79 13.02 -4.45 -4.42
C GLY A 79 14.21 -5.37 -4.18
N MET A 80 13.97 -6.51 -3.53
CA MET A 80 14.98 -7.49 -3.14
C MET A 80 14.72 -8.83 -3.85
N GLY A 81 15.77 -9.43 -4.42
CA GLY A 81 15.65 -10.65 -5.23
C GLY A 81 15.10 -10.40 -6.64
N THR A 82 14.85 -11.47 -7.37
CA THR A 82 14.13 -11.42 -8.65
C THR A 82 12.63 -11.42 -8.39
N THR A 83 11.89 -10.55 -9.05
CA THR A 83 10.44 -10.46 -8.82
C THR A 83 9.73 -11.78 -9.08
N ARG A 84 10.09 -12.48 -10.16
CA ARG A 84 9.52 -13.81 -10.46
C ARG A 84 9.75 -14.81 -9.33
N GLY A 85 11.00 -14.93 -8.87
CA GLY A 85 11.32 -15.84 -7.77
C GLY A 85 10.59 -15.51 -6.47
N VAL A 86 10.45 -14.21 -6.15
CA VAL A 86 9.67 -13.76 -4.99
C VAL A 86 8.19 -14.19 -5.12
N LEU A 87 7.57 -13.97 -6.28
CA LEU A 87 6.16 -14.32 -6.49
C LEU A 87 5.94 -15.84 -6.50
N GLU A 88 6.89 -16.62 -7.01
CA GLU A 88 6.86 -18.09 -6.97
C GLU A 88 6.99 -18.60 -5.53
N GLU A 89 8.02 -18.15 -4.80
CA GLU A 89 8.30 -18.59 -3.42
C GLU A 89 7.16 -18.20 -2.45
N ARG A 90 6.55 -17.01 -2.66
CA ARG A 90 5.40 -16.57 -1.87
C ARG A 90 4.08 -17.18 -2.29
N GLY A 91 4.06 -18.07 -3.29
CA GLY A 91 2.88 -18.79 -3.73
C GLY A 91 1.91 -17.96 -4.59
N VAL A 92 2.28 -16.76 -5.02
CA VAL A 92 1.40 -15.87 -5.80
C VAL A 92 1.10 -16.46 -7.18
N ILE A 93 2.11 -17.04 -7.84
CA ILE A 93 1.92 -17.67 -9.15
C ILE A 93 0.96 -18.86 -9.04
N ALA A 94 1.14 -19.72 -8.02
CA ALA A 94 0.22 -20.84 -7.77
C ALA A 94 -1.21 -20.37 -7.47
N LEU A 95 -1.36 -19.32 -6.65
CA LEU A 95 -2.65 -18.73 -6.34
C LEU A 95 -3.33 -18.15 -7.59
N SER A 96 -2.58 -17.46 -8.46
CA SER A 96 -3.13 -16.89 -9.69
C SER A 96 -3.71 -17.95 -10.61
N MET A 97 -3.01 -19.08 -10.75
CA MET A 97 -3.52 -20.24 -11.52
C MET A 97 -4.76 -20.87 -10.87
N LYS A 98 -4.76 -21.00 -9.55
CA LYS A 98 -5.88 -21.57 -8.77
C LYS A 98 -7.15 -20.72 -8.88
N ARG A 99 -7.02 -19.40 -8.85
CA ARG A 99 -8.15 -18.45 -8.81
C ARG A 99 -8.52 -17.88 -10.18
N GLY A 100 -7.65 -18.04 -11.20
CA GLY A 100 -7.92 -17.57 -12.57
C GLY A 100 -7.67 -16.08 -12.77
N PHE A 101 -6.78 -15.45 -12.00
CA PHE A 101 -6.32 -14.09 -12.27
C PHE A 101 -4.91 -14.05 -12.90
N SER A 102 -4.54 -12.94 -13.51
CA SER A 102 -3.20 -12.77 -14.11
C SER A 102 -2.19 -12.29 -13.07
N ALA A 103 -1.01 -12.92 -13.03
CA ALA A 103 0.14 -12.41 -12.27
C ALA A 103 1.22 -11.92 -13.24
N VAL A 104 1.56 -10.63 -13.19
CA VAL A 104 2.52 -9.97 -14.08
C VAL A 104 3.75 -9.53 -13.32
N VAL A 105 4.92 -9.92 -13.83
CA VAL A 105 6.22 -9.48 -13.36
C VAL A 105 6.60 -8.19 -14.09
N LEU A 106 6.58 -7.06 -13.40
CA LEU A 106 6.81 -5.76 -14.04
C LEU A 106 8.23 -5.61 -14.58
N ASP A 107 9.23 -6.24 -13.97
CA ASP A 107 10.62 -6.23 -14.46
C ASP A 107 10.79 -6.91 -15.84
N GLU A 108 9.78 -7.66 -16.31
CA GLU A 108 9.78 -8.37 -17.60
C GLU A 108 9.03 -7.60 -18.69
N LEU A 109 8.45 -6.45 -18.36
CA LEU A 109 7.74 -5.62 -19.35
C LEU A 109 8.73 -5.01 -20.36
N ASP A 110 8.31 -4.96 -21.62
CA ASP A 110 8.98 -4.18 -22.66
C ASP A 110 8.76 -2.66 -22.43
N ARG A 111 9.38 -1.83 -23.29
CA ARG A 111 9.24 -0.36 -23.19
C ARG A 111 7.79 0.13 -23.26
N LYS A 112 6.92 -0.58 -23.99
CA LYS A 112 5.51 -0.20 -24.19
C LYS A 112 4.65 -0.42 -22.95
N GLY A 113 5.08 -1.30 -22.05
CA GLY A 113 4.38 -1.55 -20.78
C GLY A 113 4.54 -0.42 -19.76
N TRP A 114 5.34 0.62 -20.06
CA TRP A 114 5.67 1.72 -19.17
C TRP A 114 5.21 3.07 -19.72
N SER A 115 4.53 3.83 -18.89
CA SER A 115 4.16 5.23 -19.15
C SER A 115 5.24 6.16 -18.58
N GLU A 116 5.77 7.05 -19.42
CA GLU A 116 6.76 8.04 -19.00
C GLU A 116 6.09 9.24 -18.34
N ILE A 117 6.55 9.57 -17.14
CA ILE A 117 6.09 10.70 -16.35
C ILE A 117 7.19 11.76 -16.34
N GLN A 118 6.91 12.88 -16.95
CA GLN A 118 7.72 14.09 -16.88
C GLN A 118 6.83 15.20 -16.32
N SER A 119 7.10 15.65 -15.11
CA SER A 119 6.29 16.71 -14.49
C SER A 119 7.19 17.74 -13.82
N PRO A 120 7.08 19.01 -14.22
CA PRO A 120 7.74 20.08 -13.49
C PRO A 120 7.28 20.13 -12.04
N GLY A 121 8.17 20.41 -11.11
CA GLY A 121 7.86 20.52 -9.69
C GLY A 121 7.85 19.19 -8.92
N LEU A 122 8.26 18.08 -9.56
CA LEU A 122 8.62 16.84 -8.87
C LEU A 122 10.08 16.87 -8.41
N HIS A 123 10.39 16.04 -7.42
CA HIS A 123 11.75 15.84 -6.94
C HIS A 123 12.54 14.78 -7.75
N TRP A 124 11.91 14.15 -8.73
CA TRP A 124 12.52 13.26 -9.69
C TRP A 124 13.27 14.06 -10.77
N SER A 125 14.58 13.92 -10.87
CA SER A 125 15.43 14.75 -11.74
C SER A 125 15.15 14.59 -13.24
N ARG A 126 14.65 13.41 -13.64
CA ARG A 126 14.31 13.06 -15.02
C ARG A 126 12.88 12.54 -15.17
N GLY A 127 12.02 12.78 -14.16
CA GLY A 127 10.77 12.06 -14.08
C GLY A 127 10.98 10.56 -13.79
N PHE A 128 9.99 9.73 -14.10
CA PHE A 128 10.08 8.29 -13.90
C PHE A 128 9.15 7.54 -14.88
N PHE A 129 9.27 6.22 -14.89
CA PHE A 129 8.38 5.36 -15.66
C PHE A 129 7.50 4.56 -14.71
N ILE A 130 6.18 4.68 -14.89
CA ILE A 130 5.17 3.94 -14.12
C ILE A 130 4.53 2.87 -15.00
N SER A 131 4.16 1.73 -14.42
CA SER A 131 3.51 0.65 -15.16
C SER A 131 2.16 1.10 -15.76
N GLY A 132 2.00 0.89 -17.07
CA GLY A 132 0.76 1.14 -17.80
C GLY A 132 -0.43 0.35 -17.26
N ILE A 133 -0.20 -0.83 -16.65
CA ILE A 133 -1.24 -1.65 -16.03
C ILE A 133 -2.04 -0.85 -14.97
N PHE A 134 -1.37 0.00 -14.18
CA PHE A 134 -2.03 0.77 -13.12
C PHE A 134 -2.56 2.12 -13.58
N THR A 135 -1.95 2.72 -14.61
CA THR A 135 -2.40 4.02 -15.12
C THR A 135 -3.60 3.91 -16.07
N GLN A 136 -3.86 2.72 -16.61
CA GLN A 136 -4.91 2.45 -17.59
C GLN A 136 -6.04 1.59 -17.05
N ALA A 137 -5.89 0.99 -15.87
CA ALA A 137 -6.93 0.17 -15.25
C ALA A 137 -8.20 0.99 -14.93
N ASP A 138 -9.36 0.36 -15.08
CA ASP A 138 -10.64 0.95 -14.67
C ASP A 138 -10.72 1.11 -13.15
N ARG A 139 -10.17 0.13 -12.40
CA ARG A 139 -10.09 0.12 -10.94
C ARG A 139 -8.72 -0.34 -10.48
N VAL A 140 -8.26 0.24 -9.37
CA VAL A 140 -7.01 -0.17 -8.73
C VAL A 140 -7.25 -0.50 -7.27
N VAL A 141 -6.85 -1.71 -6.88
CA VAL A 141 -6.88 -2.19 -5.49
C VAL A 141 -5.45 -2.34 -4.98
N GLN A 142 -5.24 -2.00 -3.72
CA GLN A 142 -3.95 -2.23 -3.05
C GLN A 142 -4.12 -3.10 -1.81
N THR A 143 -3.09 -3.93 -1.52
CA THR A 143 -2.89 -4.45 -0.17
C THR A 143 -1.47 -4.14 0.29
N CYS A 144 -1.34 -3.69 1.54
CA CYS A 144 -0.07 -3.34 2.16
C CYS A 144 0.02 -3.94 3.58
N CYS A 145 1.20 -3.85 4.19
CA CYS A 145 1.45 -4.35 5.53
C CYS A 145 1.86 -3.21 6.45
N LEU A 146 1.53 -3.32 7.73
CA LEU A 146 1.90 -2.35 8.76
C LEU A 146 3.38 -2.49 9.14
N LYS A 147 4.24 -1.53 8.77
CA LYS A 147 5.66 -1.60 9.11
C LYS A 147 6.44 -0.31 8.97
N THR A 148 7.49 -0.19 9.78
CA THR A 148 8.57 0.80 9.63
C THR A 148 9.51 0.47 8.47
N HIS A 149 10.43 1.39 8.16
CA HIS A 149 11.38 1.25 7.05
C HIS A 149 12.72 1.91 7.38
N ARG A 150 13.75 1.09 7.67
CA ARG A 150 15.09 1.55 8.10
C ARG A 150 15.93 2.24 7.02
N PHE A 151 15.57 2.07 5.74
CA PHE A 151 16.32 2.64 4.61
C PHE A 151 15.77 4.02 4.17
N GLY A 152 15.56 4.93 5.12
CA GLY A 152 15.16 6.32 4.86
C GLY A 152 13.66 6.55 4.62
N GLY A 153 12.86 5.50 4.45
CA GLY A 153 11.41 5.64 4.22
C GLY A 153 10.59 5.93 5.46
N HIS A 154 11.15 5.77 6.66
CA HIS A 154 10.52 5.84 7.97
C HIS A 154 9.45 4.75 8.17
N PHE A 155 8.45 4.69 7.33
CA PHE A 155 7.43 3.64 7.26
C PHE A 155 7.17 3.23 5.80
N THR A 156 6.51 2.09 5.61
CA THR A 156 6.18 1.55 4.29
C THR A 156 4.83 0.85 4.36
N MET A 157 3.81 1.55 3.90
CA MET A 157 2.41 1.10 3.85
C MET A 157 1.82 1.42 2.48
N SER A 158 0.66 2.06 2.38
CA SER A 158 -0.03 2.28 1.10
C SER A 158 0.73 3.24 0.16
N LEU A 159 1.15 4.42 0.64
CA LEU A 159 1.85 5.40 -0.20
C LEU A 159 3.15 4.82 -0.77
N LYS A 160 3.97 4.18 0.08
CA LYS A 160 5.25 3.61 -0.36
C LYS A 160 5.09 2.34 -1.20
N ASN A 161 3.96 1.66 -1.14
CA ASN A 161 3.65 0.52 -2.00
C ASN A 161 3.71 0.89 -3.50
N SER A 162 3.45 2.16 -3.83
CA SER A 162 3.57 2.73 -5.17
C SER A 162 4.97 2.63 -5.78
N VAL A 163 6.01 2.53 -4.97
CA VAL A 163 7.40 2.37 -5.47
C VAL A 163 7.54 1.10 -6.32
N GLY A 164 6.79 0.05 -6.01
CA GLY A 164 6.72 -1.17 -6.81
C GLY A 164 6.07 -1.00 -8.19
N LEU A 165 5.44 0.15 -8.48
CA LEU A 165 4.87 0.48 -9.79
C LEU A 165 5.86 1.19 -10.71
N VAL A 166 6.97 1.71 -10.15
CA VAL A 166 8.00 2.43 -10.89
C VAL A 166 9.07 1.47 -11.38
N ALA A 167 9.47 1.60 -12.63
CA ALA A 167 10.54 0.80 -13.21
C ALA A 167 11.86 1.00 -12.47
N LYS A 168 12.63 -0.08 -12.26
CA LYS A 168 14.05 0.05 -11.90
C LYS A 168 14.84 0.61 -13.09
N ARG A 169 14.64 -0.02 -14.23
CA ARG A 169 15.20 0.32 -15.53
C ARG A 169 14.16 0.04 -16.61
N VAL A 170 14.22 0.76 -17.70
CA VAL A 170 13.33 0.58 -18.85
C VAL A 170 14.17 0.19 -20.07
N PRO A 171 13.77 -0.79 -20.89
CA PRO A 171 14.47 -1.12 -22.11
C PRO A 171 14.68 0.12 -23.01
N GLY A 172 15.94 0.35 -23.42
CA GLY A 172 16.32 1.51 -24.22
C GLY A 172 16.55 2.82 -23.43
N VAL A 173 16.36 2.83 -22.12
CA VAL A 173 16.64 3.99 -21.25
C VAL A 173 17.81 3.65 -20.32
N ASN A 174 18.95 4.33 -20.51
CA ASN A 174 20.12 4.10 -19.67
C ASN A 174 20.03 4.95 -18.38
N TYR A 175 19.13 4.55 -17.46
CA TYR A 175 18.96 5.22 -16.17
C TYR A 175 18.48 4.27 -15.09
N ASP A 176 18.96 4.48 -13.85
CA ASP A 176 18.55 3.71 -12.66
C ASP A 176 17.63 4.57 -11.77
N PHE A 177 16.32 4.42 -11.97
CA PHE A 177 15.30 5.18 -11.23
C PHE A 177 15.28 4.82 -9.75
N MET A 178 15.59 3.58 -9.39
CA MET A 178 15.65 3.17 -7.99
C MET A 178 16.93 3.65 -7.31
N GLY A 179 18.03 3.70 -8.04
CA GLY A 179 19.27 4.35 -7.57
C GLY A 179 19.03 5.83 -7.25
N GLU A 180 18.32 6.56 -8.10
CA GLU A 180 17.92 7.96 -7.83
C GLU A 180 17.08 8.04 -6.56
N LEU A 181 15.98 7.27 -6.47
CA LEU A 181 15.07 7.30 -5.34
C LEU A 181 15.78 7.03 -3.99
N HIS A 182 16.59 5.98 -3.94
CA HIS A 182 17.20 5.55 -2.68
C HIS A 182 18.37 6.42 -2.22
N ASN A 183 19.02 7.17 -3.13
CA ASN A 183 20.11 8.08 -2.80
C ASN A 183 19.65 9.55 -2.67
N SER A 184 18.38 9.85 -2.94
CA SER A 184 17.85 11.22 -2.86
C SER A 184 17.57 11.62 -1.40
N PRO A 185 17.95 12.86 -1.01
CA PRO A 185 17.49 13.44 0.26
C PRO A 185 15.97 13.68 0.27
N TYR A 186 15.34 13.70 -0.88
CA TYR A 186 13.90 13.89 -1.08
C TYR A 186 13.12 12.57 -1.24
N GLN A 187 13.71 11.44 -0.84
CA GLN A 187 13.13 10.10 -1.05
C GLN A 187 11.64 10.03 -0.65
N ARG A 188 11.27 10.58 0.50
CA ARG A 188 9.90 10.51 1.02
C ARG A 188 8.92 11.37 0.22
N LEU A 189 9.37 12.52 -0.27
CA LEU A 189 8.58 13.36 -1.18
C LEU A 189 8.39 12.67 -2.54
N MET A 190 9.45 12.08 -3.08
CA MET A 190 9.43 11.33 -4.34
C MET A 190 8.47 10.13 -4.27
N ILE A 191 8.40 9.43 -3.12
CA ILE A 191 7.45 8.34 -2.87
C ILE A 191 6.01 8.87 -2.96
N ALA A 192 5.70 9.97 -2.29
CA ALA A 192 4.38 10.57 -2.34
C ALA A 192 3.98 10.97 -3.76
N GLU A 193 4.90 11.54 -4.53
CA GLU A 193 4.69 12.04 -5.88
C GLU A 193 4.28 10.95 -6.89
N ILE A 194 4.75 9.71 -6.73
CA ILE A 194 4.33 8.58 -7.57
C ILE A 194 2.80 8.43 -7.52
N ASN A 195 2.21 8.63 -6.35
CA ASN A 195 0.79 8.41 -6.11
C ASN A 195 -0.14 9.38 -6.83
N LYS A 196 0.38 10.47 -7.43
CA LYS A 196 -0.38 11.41 -8.25
C LYS A 196 -0.79 10.81 -9.61
N PHE A 197 -0.09 9.81 -10.10
CA PHE A 197 -0.18 9.36 -11.49
C PHE A 197 -0.97 8.06 -11.69
N TYR A 198 -1.64 7.58 -10.65
CA TYR A 198 -2.59 6.50 -10.75
C TYR A 198 -3.66 6.64 -9.64
N ARG A 199 -4.84 6.12 -9.91
CA ARG A 199 -5.93 6.07 -8.92
C ARG A 199 -5.76 4.89 -7.97
N THR A 200 -6.47 4.92 -6.86
CA THR A 200 -6.69 3.76 -5.99
C THR A 200 -8.12 3.82 -5.49
N ASP A 201 -8.85 2.74 -5.64
CA ASP A 201 -10.27 2.66 -5.29
C ASP A 201 -10.45 2.00 -3.93
N LEU A 202 -9.55 1.08 -3.56
CA LEU A 202 -9.57 0.35 -2.29
C LEU A 202 -8.15 0.02 -1.82
N VAL A 203 -7.92 0.18 -0.53
CA VAL A 203 -6.69 -0.26 0.15
C VAL A 203 -7.05 -1.16 1.32
N ILE A 204 -6.41 -2.32 1.39
CA ILE A 204 -6.46 -3.23 2.53
C ILE A 204 -5.08 -3.23 3.19
N MET A 205 -4.97 -2.79 4.43
CA MET A 205 -3.75 -2.91 5.22
C MET A 205 -3.87 -4.11 6.17
N ASP A 206 -3.03 -5.11 5.94
CA ASP A 206 -2.85 -6.22 6.87
C ASP A 206 -2.03 -5.73 8.07
N ALA A 207 -2.68 -5.53 9.18
CA ALA A 207 -2.12 -5.19 10.49
C ALA A 207 -2.40 -6.29 11.52
N THR A 208 -2.53 -7.55 11.08
CA THR A 208 -2.56 -8.69 12.00
C THR A 208 -1.24 -8.78 12.77
N GLU A 209 -0.16 -8.45 12.10
CA GLU A 209 1.17 -8.24 12.65
C GLU A 209 1.85 -7.04 11.97
N GLY A 210 2.88 -6.48 12.61
CA GLY A 210 3.61 -5.34 12.07
C GLY A 210 5.03 -5.24 12.60
N PHE A 211 5.87 -4.41 11.94
CA PHE A 211 7.19 -4.04 12.46
C PHE A 211 7.19 -2.63 13.01
N THR A 212 7.43 -2.46 14.31
CA THR A 212 7.54 -1.13 14.94
C THR A 212 8.93 -0.52 14.81
N THR A 213 9.95 -1.33 14.58
CA THR A 213 11.33 -0.87 14.31
C THR A 213 11.95 -1.75 13.25
N GLY A 214 12.97 -1.28 12.56
CA GLY A 214 13.60 -2.02 11.47
C GLY A 214 12.81 -1.93 10.17
N GLY A 215 12.28 -3.04 9.68
CA GLY A 215 11.60 -3.11 8.39
C GLY A 215 12.51 -2.75 7.20
N PRO A 216 12.15 -3.06 5.99
CA PRO A 216 10.87 -3.67 5.57
C PRO A 216 10.84 -5.21 5.64
N ASP A 217 12.00 -5.88 5.74
CA ASP A 217 12.17 -7.34 5.68
C ASP A 217 12.20 -8.01 7.06
N LYS A 218 12.72 -7.31 8.08
CA LYS A 218 12.79 -7.77 9.46
C LYS A 218 12.77 -6.61 10.45
N GLY A 219 12.20 -6.84 11.64
CA GLY A 219 12.06 -5.82 12.67
C GLY A 219 11.49 -6.37 13.96
N LYS A 220 11.17 -5.45 14.90
CA LYS A 220 10.46 -5.81 16.14
C LYS A 220 8.99 -6.02 15.83
N LEU A 221 8.52 -7.26 16.00
CA LEU A 221 7.12 -7.63 15.76
C LEU A 221 6.17 -7.09 16.82
N ILE A 222 5.00 -6.73 16.37
CA ILE A 222 3.78 -6.51 17.16
C ILE A 222 2.63 -7.27 16.51
N HIS A 223 1.57 -7.53 17.27
CA HIS A 223 0.38 -8.25 16.85
C HIS A 223 -0.88 -7.45 17.19
N PRO A 224 -1.21 -6.41 16.38
CA PRO A 224 -2.45 -5.66 16.58
C PRO A 224 -3.71 -6.48 16.29
N GLU A 225 -3.57 -7.54 15.48
CA GLU A 225 -4.64 -8.50 15.13
C GLU A 225 -5.85 -7.82 14.47
N VAL A 226 -5.61 -6.87 13.55
CA VAL A 226 -6.66 -6.19 12.80
C VAL A 226 -6.36 -6.13 11.31
N ILE A 227 -7.42 -6.05 10.50
CA ILE A 227 -7.39 -5.60 9.10
C ILE A 227 -8.00 -4.21 9.04
N ILE A 228 -7.37 -3.32 8.30
CA ILE A 228 -7.77 -1.92 8.13
C ILE A 228 -8.03 -1.67 6.65
N ALA A 229 -9.17 -1.05 6.32
CA ALA A 229 -9.56 -0.79 4.95
C ALA A 229 -10.12 0.61 4.73
N GLY A 230 -9.88 1.17 3.55
CA GLY A 230 -10.38 2.48 3.14
C GLY A 230 -10.07 2.77 1.67
N SER A 231 -10.64 3.83 1.14
CA SER A 231 -10.37 4.28 -0.23
C SER A 231 -9.34 5.42 -0.31
N ASP A 232 -8.89 5.94 0.85
CA ASP A 232 -7.94 7.05 0.92
C ASP A 232 -6.58 6.58 1.42
N ARG A 233 -5.57 6.63 0.55
CA ARG A 233 -4.19 6.17 0.83
C ARG A 233 -3.50 6.98 1.92
N VAL A 234 -3.81 8.29 2.00
CA VAL A 234 -3.22 9.18 3.01
C VAL A 234 -3.80 8.84 4.37
N ALA A 235 -5.11 8.65 4.46
CA ALA A 235 -5.78 8.23 5.69
C ALA A 235 -5.29 6.86 6.17
N ILE A 236 -5.13 5.89 5.26
CA ILE A 236 -4.58 4.56 5.60
C ILE A 236 -3.18 4.67 6.19
N ASP A 237 -2.30 5.48 5.60
CA ASP A 237 -0.94 5.64 6.11
C ASP A 237 -0.92 6.43 7.43
N ALA A 238 -1.78 7.46 7.59
CA ALA A 238 -1.92 8.19 8.86
C ALA A 238 -2.40 7.28 10.00
N VAL A 239 -3.40 6.44 9.73
CA VAL A 239 -3.91 5.41 10.68
C VAL A 239 -2.82 4.38 11.01
N GLY A 240 -2.05 3.95 10.02
CA GLY A 240 -0.91 3.06 10.22
C GLY A 240 0.20 3.67 11.07
N VAL A 241 0.52 4.96 10.87
CA VAL A 241 1.49 5.70 11.71
C VAL A 241 0.97 5.81 13.14
N ALA A 242 -0.31 6.17 13.33
CA ALA A 242 -0.95 6.20 14.65
C ALA A 242 -0.85 4.84 15.36
N LEU A 243 -1.15 3.76 14.65
CA LEU A 243 -1.06 2.41 15.19
C LEU A 243 0.38 2.02 15.57
N LEU A 244 1.39 2.37 14.74
CA LEU A 244 2.80 2.17 15.08
C LEU A 244 3.20 2.96 16.33
N ARG A 245 2.79 4.23 16.45
CA ARG A 245 3.06 5.09 17.63
C ARG A 245 2.47 4.48 18.91
N SER A 246 1.23 4.02 18.87
CA SER A 246 0.55 3.42 20.04
C SER A 246 1.22 2.15 20.56
N HIS A 247 2.10 1.51 19.79
CA HIS A 247 2.88 0.33 20.20
C HIS A 247 4.35 0.64 20.51
N GLY A 248 4.75 1.91 20.44
CA GLY A 248 6.15 2.33 20.55
C GLY A 248 6.95 1.97 19.30
N THR A 249 7.45 2.97 18.61
CA THR A 249 8.14 2.84 17.34
C THR A 249 9.43 3.65 17.31
N MET A 250 10.10 3.71 16.16
CA MET A 250 11.35 4.44 15.99
C MET A 250 11.13 5.96 15.96
N HIS A 251 12.13 6.73 16.42
CA HIS A 251 12.06 8.19 16.54
C HIS A 251 11.58 8.88 15.26
N ALA A 252 12.08 8.48 14.10
CA ALA A 252 11.67 9.05 12.82
C ALA A 252 10.16 8.93 12.52
N VAL A 253 9.45 8.01 13.15
CA VAL A 253 7.98 7.85 13.03
C VAL A 253 7.24 8.60 14.14
N THR A 254 7.87 8.84 15.31
CA THR A 254 7.26 9.59 16.42
C THR A 254 7.55 11.09 16.38
N GLU A 255 8.52 11.52 15.58
CA GLU A 255 8.88 12.93 15.47
C GLU A 255 7.78 13.73 14.76
N GLY A 256 7.41 14.88 15.35
CA GLY A 256 6.39 15.79 14.81
C GLY A 256 4.98 15.20 14.81
N ARG A 257 4.10 15.86 14.08
CA ARG A 257 2.72 15.40 13.87
C ARG A 257 2.67 14.31 12.79
N ILE A 258 1.60 13.51 12.77
CA ILE A 258 1.38 12.46 11.75
C ILE A 258 1.30 13.10 10.35
N PHE A 259 0.57 14.21 10.23
CA PHE A 259 0.44 14.95 8.97
C PHE A 259 1.66 15.81 8.62
N GLU A 260 2.68 15.89 9.47
CA GLU A 260 4.01 16.46 9.18
C GLU A 260 5.00 15.40 8.67
N GLN A 261 4.67 14.10 8.75
CA GLN A 261 5.49 13.05 8.13
C GLN A 261 5.58 13.29 6.62
N GLU A 262 6.78 13.44 6.07
CA GLU A 262 7.01 13.95 4.70
C GLU A 262 6.23 13.20 3.61
N GLN A 263 6.05 11.88 3.71
CA GLN A 263 5.24 11.12 2.74
C GLN A 263 3.77 11.54 2.82
N ILE A 264 3.22 11.71 4.03
CA ILE A 264 1.82 12.08 4.28
C ILE A 264 1.62 13.55 3.90
N ALA A 265 2.47 14.46 4.39
CA ALA A 265 2.40 15.88 4.10
C ALA A 265 2.42 16.16 2.60
N ARG A 266 3.39 15.56 1.88
CA ARG A 266 3.50 15.76 0.43
C ARG A 266 2.32 15.16 -0.34
N ALA A 267 1.80 14.01 0.08
CA ALA A 267 0.63 13.42 -0.54
C ALA A 267 -0.63 14.28 -0.32
N ALA A 268 -0.82 14.82 0.87
CA ALA A 268 -1.89 15.77 1.18
C ALA A 268 -1.77 17.07 0.36
N GLU A 269 -0.56 17.66 0.27
CA GLU A 269 -0.27 18.83 -0.57
C GLU A 269 -0.62 18.61 -2.04
N LEU A 270 -0.37 17.41 -2.55
CA LEU A 270 -0.69 17.02 -3.94
C LEU A 270 -2.18 16.69 -4.14
N GLY A 271 -3.01 16.76 -3.09
CA GLY A 271 -4.45 16.45 -3.17
C GLY A 271 -4.76 14.97 -3.39
N ILE A 272 -3.87 14.07 -2.97
CA ILE A 272 -4.03 12.62 -3.17
C ILE A 272 -5.08 12.04 -2.21
N GLY A 273 -5.20 12.62 -1.01
CA GLY A 273 -6.15 12.18 0.01
C GLY A 273 -6.49 13.31 0.99
N VAL A 274 -6.93 12.93 2.19
CA VAL A 274 -7.24 13.88 3.28
C VAL A 274 -6.01 14.68 3.71
N ALA A 275 -6.23 15.87 4.27
CA ALA A 275 -5.16 16.80 4.64
C ALA A 275 -4.97 16.95 6.15
N SER A 276 -5.81 16.34 6.97
CA SER A 276 -5.73 16.41 8.43
C SER A 276 -6.32 15.18 9.10
N ALA A 277 -5.94 14.95 10.36
CA ALA A 277 -6.52 13.90 11.20
C ALA A 277 -8.04 14.08 11.41
N ALA A 278 -8.51 15.33 11.46
CA ALA A 278 -9.94 15.65 11.61
C ALA A 278 -10.81 15.19 10.42
N ASP A 279 -10.19 14.93 9.28
CA ASP A 279 -10.87 14.43 8.08
C ASP A 279 -10.93 12.89 8.03
N ILE A 280 -10.47 12.18 9.08
CA ILE A 280 -10.49 10.72 9.18
C ILE A 280 -11.60 10.29 10.14
N ARG A 281 -12.45 9.38 9.70
CA ARG A 281 -13.45 8.70 10.54
C ARG A 281 -13.08 7.24 10.69
N LEU A 282 -12.88 6.79 11.92
CA LEU A 282 -12.62 5.39 12.23
C LEU A 282 -13.92 4.65 12.57
N THR A 283 -14.13 3.51 11.96
CA THR A 283 -15.30 2.65 12.20
C THR A 283 -14.84 1.25 12.60
N PRO A 284 -14.82 0.90 13.89
CA PRO A 284 -14.61 -0.48 14.32
C PRO A 284 -15.82 -1.33 13.94
N LEU A 285 -15.58 -2.48 13.32
CA LEU A 285 -16.64 -3.36 12.82
C LEU A 285 -17.05 -4.43 13.85
N ASP A 286 -16.22 -4.64 14.85
CA ASP A 286 -16.46 -5.61 15.91
C ASP A 286 -15.78 -5.21 17.22
N LYS A 287 -16.12 -5.92 18.28
CA LYS A 287 -15.60 -5.65 19.62
C LYS A 287 -14.08 -5.82 19.75
N ALA A 288 -13.47 -6.70 18.94
CA ALA A 288 -12.02 -6.90 18.95
C ALA A 288 -11.30 -5.66 18.38
N ALA A 289 -11.89 -5.02 17.36
CA ALA A 289 -11.35 -3.80 16.75
C ALA A 289 -11.50 -2.55 17.66
N GLU A 290 -12.49 -2.48 18.56
CA GLU A 290 -12.77 -1.28 19.39
C GLU A 290 -11.54 -0.78 20.15
N SER A 291 -10.82 -1.69 20.81
CA SER A 291 -9.64 -1.34 21.62
C SER A 291 -8.49 -0.78 20.77
N VAL A 292 -8.25 -1.35 19.59
CA VAL A 292 -7.23 -0.89 18.66
C VAL A 292 -7.63 0.46 18.07
N THR A 293 -8.90 0.60 17.67
CA THR A 293 -9.46 1.87 17.16
C THR A 293 -9.33 2.99 18.19
N GLY A 294 -9.61 2.73 19.46
CA GLY A 294 -9.45 3.73 20.53
C GLY A 294 -8.00 4.20 20.66
N ARG A 295 -7.02 3.31 20.58
CA ARG A 295 -5.60 3.69 20.62
C ARG A 295 -5.19 4.51 19.39
N ILE A 296 -5.66 4.16 18.20
CA ILE A 296 -5.42 4.93 16.98
C ILE A 296 -6.03 6.33 17.12
N GLN A 297 -7.27 6.42 17.63
CA GLN A 297 -7.96 7.70 17.80
C GLN A 297 -7.18 8.65 18.72
N VAL A 298 -6.64 8.15 19.85
CA VAL A 298 -5.82 8.96 20.77
C VAL A 298 -4.60 9.58 20.05
N GLU A 299 -3.92 8.83 19.20
CA GLU A 299 -2.77 9.33 18.44
C GLU A 299 -3.18 10.34 17.35
N LEU A 300 -4.33 10.13 16.70
CA LEU A 300 -4.87 11.08 15.71
C LEU A 300 -5.36 12.36 16.37
N ASP A 301 -5.99 12.29 17.54
CA ASP A 301 -6.47 13.45 18.29
C ASP A 301 -5.29 14.32 18.78
N ALA A 302 -4.16 13.71 19.10
CA ALA A 302 -2.92 14.41 19.47
C ALA A 302 -2.28 15.15 18.27
N ASP A 303 -2.70 14.86 17.05
CA ASP A 303 -2.19 15.46 15.81
C ASP A 303 -2.92 16.76 15.42
N GLY A 304 -4.08 17.02 16.04
CA GLY A 304 -5.02 18.11 15.74
C GLY A 304 -4.76 19.46 16.45
#